data_545701c8f41495a5911e3d5482c5c724
#
_entry.id   545701c8f41495a5911e3d5482c5c724
#
_cell.length_a   1.000
_cell.length_b   1.000
_cell.length_c   1.000
_cell.angle_alpha   90.00
_cell.angle_beta   90.00
_cell.angle_gamma   90.00
#
_symmetry.space_group_name_H-M   'P 1'
#
loop_
_entity.id
_entity.type
_entity.pdbx_description
1 polymer ?
#
loop_
_entity_poly.entity_id
_entity_poly.type
_entity_poly.pdbx_seq_one_letter_code
_entity_poly.pdbx_strand_id
1 'polypeptide(L)'
;MFDDPEFKIKLIDAVTSLKTGGVWDGGNIVGPMITSENEKLLHAIEHLEDGESWLVKPEFADEKHFILKPSVKWGVRPDSFTFKNELFAPLLAVVCIDDLEDGIRKVNSSEYGLTSGLQSLDEKEQLHWKNSIEAGNLYINRGITGAIVNRQPFGGMKRSAFGGGIKAGGRNYVTSFVTIHESLKITTTNQEKNHYKTFSSLLNIHDNTHFRTAIDSYIRNWKNEFSQELDNHHLMGEENTFRYLPLKSMALRVQNSDNLCDIFMILAAANIVKTPIHISISADDFKLEVLRKSTQEECELIIQPENEFLNDLGKYERIRTCNNELSEDFFLKAAQTGKYVASSKPLTEGRIELLHYVKEQSIAFEYHRYGSITDTKE
;
A
#
# COMPACT_ATOMS: atom_id res chain seq x y z
N MET A 1 3.78 -13.01 25.93
CA MET A 1 2.33 -12.86 26.21
C MET A 1 1.51 -13.92 25.47
N PHE A 2 1.88 -14.36 24.29
CA PHE A 2 1.06 -15.29 23.49
C PHE A 2 1.40 -16.78 23.66
N ASP A 3 2.36 -17.14 24.49
CA ASP A 3 2.62 -18.54 24.89
C ASP A 3 1.88 -18.91 26.18
N ASP A 4 0.83 -18.17 26.50
CA ASP A 4 -0.03 -18.38 27.64
C ASP A 4 -0.89 -19.64 27.44
N PRO A 5 -0.85 -20.61 28.35
CA PRO A 5 -1.66 -21.84 28.27
C PRO A 5 -3.18 -21.57 28.26
N GLU A 6 -3.64 -20.56 28.97
CA GLU A 6 -5.07 -20.21 29.00
C GLU A 6 -5.53 -19.65 27.64
N PHE A 7 -4.70 -18.83 26.99
CA PHE A 7 -4.98 -18.35 25.63
C PHE A 7 -5.05 -19.52 24.63
N LYS A 8 -4.13 -20.47 24.72
CA LYS A 8 -4.14 -21.68 23.85
C LYS A 8 -5.43 -22.47 24.01
N ILE A 9 -5.87 -22.69 25.25
CA ILE A 9 -7.13 -23.41 25.53
C ILE A 9 -8.32 -22.68 24.91
N LYS A 10 -8.42 -21.38 25.11
CA LYS A 10 -9.50 -20.56 24.51
C LYS A 10 -9.47 -20.55 22.98
N LEU A 11 -8.27 -20.52 22.40
CA LEU A 11 -8.12 -20.57 20.94
C LEU A 11 -8.56 -21.94 20.38
N ILE A 12 -8.17 -23.03 21.02
CA ILE A 12 -8.59 -24.38 20.64
C ILE A 12 -10.12 -24.48 20.68
N ASP A 13 -10.74 -24.06 21.78
CA ASP A 13 -12.20 -24.10 21.93
C ASP A 13 -12.91 -23.26 20.86
N ALA A 14 -12.46 -22.03 20.63
CA ALA A 14 -13.00 -21.14 19.62
C ALA A 14 -12.92 -21.75 18.21
N VAL A 15 -11.76 -22.30 17.84
CA VAL A 15 -11.52 -22.85 16.49
C VAL A 15 -12.29 -24.15 16.27
N THR A 16 -12.32 -25.04 17.26
CA THR A 16 -13.01 -26.34 17.16
C THR A 16 -14.54 -26.23 17.24
N SER A 17 -15.07 -25.12 17.78
CA SER A 17 -16.51 -24.84 17.81
C SER A 17 -17.07 -24.37 16.47
N LEU A 18 -16.22 -23.99 15.50
CA LEU A 18 -16.65 -23.53 14.18
C LEU A 18 -17.24 -24.68 13.37
N LYS A 19 -18.53 -24.60 13.06
CA LYS A 19 -19.20 -25.57 12.21
C LYS A 19 -18.66 -25.54 10.79
N THR A 20 -18.25 -26.69 10.29
CA THR A 20 -17.66 -26.86 8.97
C THR A 20 -18.47 -27.85 8.14
N GLY A 21 -18.76 -27.51 6.88
CA GLY A 21 -19.54 -28.40 6.02
C GLY A 21 -19.87 -27.80 4.65
N GLY A 22 -20.81 -28.46 3.96
CA GLY A 22 -21.23 -28.06 2.62
C GLY A 22 -22.07 -26.78 2.58
N VAL A 23 -22.14 -26.16 1.40
CA VAL A 23 -22.83 -24.86 1.17
C VAL A 23 -24.35 -24.90 1.38
N TRP A 24 -24.97 -26.09 1.34
CA TRP A 24 -26.40 -26.22 1.49
C TRP A 24 -26.88 -26.30 2.95
N ASP A 25 -25.97 -26.39 3.89
CA ASP A 25 -26.27 -26.30 5.32
C ASP A 25 -25.95 -24.88 5.82
N GLY A 26 -26.97 -24.06 5.97
CA GLY A 26 -26.87 -22.66 6.41
C GLY A 26 -26.35 -22.48 7.85
N GLY A 27 -26.16 -23.55 8.61
CA GLY A 27 -25.53 -23.52 9.93
C GLY A 27 -24.00 -23.56 9.91
N ASN A 28 -23.40 -23.85 8.76
CA ASN A 28 -21.94 -23.88 8.62
C ASN A 28 -21.35 -22.48 8.51
N ILE A 29 -20.24 -22.27 9.23
CA ILE A 29 -19.46 -21.03 9.20
C ILE A 29 -18.28 -21.17 8.23
N VAL A 30 -17.68 -22.37 8.15
CA VAL A 30 -16.58 -22.70 7.27
C VAL A 30 -17.07 -23.63 6.16
N GLY A 31 -16.99 -23.14 4.93
CA GLY A 31 -17.41 -23.84 3.72
C GLY A 31 -16.27 -24.55 2.99
N PRO A 32 -16.56 -25.10 1.79
CA PRO A 32 -15.56 -25.74 0.95
C PRO A 32 -14.50 -24.73 0.46
N MET A 33 -13.29 -25.22 0.29
CA MET A 33 -12.21 -24.51 -0.39
C MET A 33 -12.49 -24.40 -1.89
N ILE A 34 -11.78 -23.48 -2.56
CA ILE A 34 -11.94 -23.24 -4.00
C ILE A 34 -11.44 -24.42 -4.84
N THR A 35 -10.48 -25.18 -4.33
CA THR A 35 -9.90 -26.38 -4.97
C THR A 35 -9.45 -27.38 -3.92
N SER A 36 -9.49 -28.67 -4.26
CA SER A 36 -8.88 -29.75 -3.48
C SER A 36 -7.37 -29.91 -3.80
N GLU A 37 -6.94 -29.40 -4.96
CA GLU A 37 -5.56 -29.52 -5.45
C GLU A 37 -4.76 -28.26 -5.10
N ASN A 38 -4.55 -28.01 -3.82
CA ASN A 38 -3.77 -26.87 -3.33
C ASN A 38 -2.42 -27.39 -2.81
N GLU A 39 -1.42 -27.46 -3.69
CA GLU A 39 -0.08 -27.96 -3.37
C GLU A 39 0.59 -27.21 -2.20
N LYS A 40 0.36 -25.88 -2.12
CA LYS A 40 0.92 -25.08 -1.01
C LYS A 40 0.28 -25.44 0.32
N LEU A 41 -1.02 -25.68 0.34
CA LEU A 41 -1.73 -26.13 1.54
C LEU A 41 -1.28 -27.53 1.94
N LEU A 42 -1.23 -28.47 1.00
CA LEU A 42 -0.79 -29.84 1.26
C LEU A 42 0.62 -29.85 1.84
N HIS A 43 1.55 -29.09 1.25
CA HIS A 43 2.88 -28.94 1.80
C HIS A 43 2.86 -28.40 3.24
N ALA A 44 2.07 -27.34 3.50
CA ALA A 44 2.00 -26.72 4.82
C ALA A 44 1.38 -27.61 5.89
N ILE A 45 0.45 -28.52 5.53
CA ILE A 45 -0.19 -29.46 6.49
C ILE A 45 0.65 -30.72 6.72
N GLU A 46 1.42 -31.16 5.74
CA GLU A 46 2.25 -32.36 5.83
C GLU A 46 3.60 -32.11 6.52
N HIS A 47 4.08 -30.85 6.51
CA HIS A 47 5.39 -30.50 7.03
C HIS A 47 5.29 -29.53 8.20
N LEU A 48 6.01 -29.83 9.28
CA LEU A 48 6.32 -28.92 10.38
C LEU A 48 7.78 -28.52 10.28
N GLU A 49 8.04 -27.23 10.21
CA GLU A 49 9.40 -26.71 10.30
C GLU A 49 9.85 -26.58 11.77
N ASP A 50 11.13 -26.28 11.97
CA ASP A 50 11.73 -26.22 13.29
C ASP A 50 11.03 -25.19 14.20
N GLY A 51 10.56 -25.65 15.36
CA GLY A 51 9.77 -24.84 16.31
C GLY A 51 8.26 -24.83 16.06
N GLU A 52 7.77 -25.34 14.93
CA GLU A 52 6.33 -25.43 14.64
C GLU A 52 5.66 -26.64 15.32
N SER A 53 4.42 -26.49 15.71
CA SER A 53 3.57 -27.56 16.24
C SER A 53 2.11 -27.33 15.86
N TRP A 54 1.33 -28.43 15.88
CA TRP A 54 -0.13 -28.30 15.72
C TRP A 54 -0.80 -28.04 17.07
N LEU A 55 -1.44 -26.88 17.20
CA LEU A 55 -2.37 -26.63 18.31
C LEU A 55 -3.73 -27.27 18.02
N VAL A 56 -4.21 -27.16 16.77
CA VAL A 56 -5.34 -27.88 16.21
C VAL A 56 -4.91 -28.51 14.90
N LYS A 57 -4.90 -29.85 14.85
CA LYS A 57 -4.43 -30.58 13.66
C LYS A 57 -5.39 -30.41 12.48
N PRO A 58 -4.87 -30.32 11.23
CA PRO A 58 -5.70 -30.30 10.04
C PRO A 58 -6.39 -31.65 9.82
N GLU A 59 -7.66 -31.59 9.44
CA GLU A 59 -8.49 -32.76 9.13
C GLU A 59 -9.45 -32.41 8.00
N PHE A 60 -9.50 -33.20 6.94
CA PHE A 60 -10.51 -33.07 5.90
C PHE A 60 -11.82 -33.70 6.37
N ALA A 61 -12.93 -32.99 6.18
CA ALA A 61 -14.25 -33.44 6.55
C ALA A 61 -14.94 -34.25 5.41
N ASP A 62 -14.32 -34.26 4.21
CA ASP A 62 -14.82 -34.97 3.05
C ASP A 62 -13.73 -35.80 2.33
N GLU A 63 -14.10 -36.87 1.66
CA GLU A 63 -13.18 -37.74 0.91
C GLU A 63 -12.55 -37.06 -0.31
N LYS A 64 -13.13 -35.96 -0.81
CA LYS A 64 -12.66 -35.22 -1.98
C LYS A 64 -11.72 -34.08 -1.61
N HIS A 65 -11.41 -33.90 -0.33
CA HIS A 65 -10.51 -32.88 0.20
C HIS A 65 -10.90 -31.41 -0.13
N PHE A 66 -12.19 -31.13 -0.34
CA PHE A 66 -12.67 -29.77 -0.49
C PHE A 66 -12.98 -29.08 0.84
N ILE A 67 -13.29 -29.83 1.88
CA ILE A 67 -13.71 -29.28 3.17
C ILE A 67 -12.63 -29.59 4.22
N LEU A 68 -11.82 -28.58 4.52
CA LEU A 68 -10.83 -28.63 5.60
C LEU A 68 -11.44 -28.05 6.87
N LYS A 69 -11.34 -28.76 7.98
CA LYS A 69 -11.69 -28.21 9.30
C LYS A 69 -10.69 -27.14 9.69
N PRO A 70 -11.12 -26.04 10.37
CA PRO A 70 -10.21 -25.02 10.86
C PRO A 70 -9.08 -25.62 11.69
N SER A 71 -7.85 -25.24 11.37
CA SER A 71 -6.64 -25.76 11.99
C SER A 71 -5.72 -24.65 12.46
N VAL A 72 -4.84 -24.92 13.44
CA VAL A 72 -3.93 -23.93 14.01
C VAL A 72 -2.52 -24.50 14.08
N LYS A 73 -1.61 -23.86 13.36
CA LYS A 73 -0.17 -24.11 13.42
C LYS A 73 0.47 -23.05 14.34
N TRP A 74 1.13 -23.50 15.38
CA TRP A 74 1.73 -22.69 16.43
C TRP A 74 3.25 -22.63 16.31
N GLY A 75 3.85 -21.48 16.63
CA GLY A 75 5.30 -21.29 16.61
C GLY A 75 5.87 -21.06 15.21
N VAL A 76 5.01 -20.60 14.28
CA VAL A 76 5.42 -20.29 12.91
C VAL A 76 6.43 -19.14 12.91
N ARG A 77 7.47 -19.24 12.07
CA ARG A 77 8.53 -18.24 11.98
C ARG A 77 8.42 -17.43 10.68
N PRO A 78 8.92 -16.17 10.65
CA PRO A 78 8.85 -15.32 9.44
C PRO A 78 9.61 -15.86 8.22
N ASP A 79 10.55 -16.78 8.42
CA ASP A 79 11.31 -17.45 7.36
C ASP A 79 10.67 -18.75 6.87
N SER A 80 9.64 -19.27 7.57
CA SER A 80 8.99 -20.53 7.26
C SER A 80 8.13 -20.47 5.98
N PHE A 81 7.88 -21.64 5.40
CA PHE A 81 7.00 -21.79 4.25
C PHE A 81 5.58 -21.28 4.53
N THR A 82 5.01 -21.64 5.69
CA THR A 82 3.65 -21.26 6.07
C THR A 82 3.48 -19.75 6.19
N PHE A 83 4.50 -19.05 6.70
CA PHE A 83 4.47 -17.58 6.81
C PHE A 83 4.54 -16.89 5.44
N LYS A 84 5.39 -17.40 4.53
CA LYS A 84 5.67 -16.77 3.24
C LYS A 84 4.62 -17.01 2.17
N ASN A 85 3.77 -18.02 2.33
CA ASN A 85 2.82 -18.40 1.31
C ASN A 85 1.38 -18.17 1.73
N GLU A 86 0.59 -17.60 0.82
CA GLU A 86 -0.87 -17.55 0.95
C GLU A 86 -1.44 -18.94 0.65
N LEU A 87 -2.14 -19.53 1.64
CA LEU A 87 -2.62 -20.92 1.56
C LEU A 87 -4.08 -21.04 1.08
N PHE A 88 -4.84 -19.96 1.12
CA PHE A 88 -6.26 -19.90 0.73
C PHE A 88 -7.12 -20.99 1.37
N ALA A 89 -6.94 -21.24 2.66
CA ALA A 89 -7.55 -22.33 3.42
C ALA A 89 -7.78 -21.92 4.88
N PRO A 90 -8.64 -22.60 5.62
CA PRO A 90 -8.90 -22.32 7.03
C PRO A 90 -7.77 -22.82 7.94
N LEU A 91 -6.56 -22.35 7.71
CA LEU A 91 -5.37 -22.61 8.51
C LEU A 91 -4.87 -21.31 9.11
N LEU A 92 -4.89 -21.23 10.44
CA LEU A 92 -4.31 -20.12 11.20
C LEU A 92 -2.85 -20.42 11.55
N ALA A 93 -1.95 -19.56 11.10
CA ALA A 93 -0.55 -19.58 11.49
C ALA A 93 -0.31 -18.58 12.64
N VAL A 94 0.21 -19.06 13.77
CA VAL A 94 0.49 -18.23 14.93
C VAL A 94 1.99 -18.02 15.10
N VAL A 95 2.39 -16.76 15.08
CA VAL A 95 3.78 -16.32 15.30
C VAL A 95 3.89 -15.75 16.71
N CYS A 96 4.82 -16.25 17.51
CA CYS A 96 5.10 -15.68 18.82
C CYS A 96 5.94 -14.41 18.66
N ILE A 97 5.62 -13.40 19.47
CA ILE A 97 6.29 -12.10 19.48
C ILE A 97 6.70 -11.73 20.90
N ASP A 98 7.77 -10.95 21.04
CA ASP A 98 8.26 -10.47 22.33
C ASP A 98 7.52 -9.20 22.77
N ASP A 99 7.26 -8.30 21.83
CA ASP A 99 6.55 -7.03 22.03
C ASP A 99 5.85 -6.57 20.74
N LEU A 100 5.18 -5.42 20.79
CA LEU A 100 4.46 -4.85 19.65
C LEU A 100 5.42 -4.49 18.49
N GLU A 101 6.61 -3.99 18.78
CA GLU A 101 7.60 -3.62 17.78
C GLU A 101 8.11 -4.85 17.02
N ASP A 102 8.37 -5.94 17.74
CA ASP A 102 8.72 -7.22 17.12
C ASP A 102 7.58 -7.74 16.22
N GLY A 103 6.33 -7.61 16.69
CA GLY A 103 5.15 -7.96 15.90
C GLY A 103 5.03 -7.15 14.63
N ILE A 104 5.17 -5.83 14.70
CA ILE A 104 5.14 -4.92 13.55
C ILE A 104 6.25 -5.30 12.55
N ARG A 105 7.48 -5.50 13.02
CA ARG A 105 8.61 -5.89 12.18
C ARG A 105 8.37 -7.20 11.46
N LYS A 106 7.86 -8.23 12.16
CA LYS A 106 7.54 -9.54 11.58
C LYS A 106 6.43 -9.44 10.54
N VAL A 107 5.33 -8.74 10.82
CA VAL A 107 4.24 -8.53 9.86
C VAL A 107 4.73 -7.76 8.63
N ASN A 108 5.51 -6.70 8.84
CA ASN A 108 6.04 -5.89 7.74
C ASN A 108 7.08 -6.63 6.88
N SER A 109 7.71 -7.70 7.38
CA SER A 109 8.63 -8.53 6.60
C SER A 109 7.93 -9.37 5.53
N SER A 110 6.60 -9.55 5.62
CA SER A 110 5.81 -10.20 4.58
C SER A 110 5.81 -9.38 3.29
N GLU A 111 5.86 -10.06 2.15
CA GLU A 111 5.68 -9.44 0.84
C GLU A 111 4.24 -8.98 0.57
N TYR A 112 3.29 -9.37 1.41
CA TYR A 112 1.87 -9.02 1.31
C TYR A 112 1.48 -7.93 2.31
N GLY A 113 0.41 -7.21 2.00
CA GLY A 113 -0.09 -6.13 2.86
C GLY A 113 -1.54 -5.78 2.51
N LEU A 114 -2.45 -6.75 2.53
CA LEU A 114 -3.86 -6.51 2.23
C LEU A 114 -4.58 -5.96 3.46
N THR A 115 -4.67 -6.77 4.51
CA THR A 115 -5.33 -6.42 5.77
C THR A 115 -4.40 -6.65 6.95
N SER A 116 -4.53 -5.83 7.98
CA SER A 116 -3.88 -6.06 9.27
C SER A 116 -4.79 -5.57 10.40
N GLY A 117 -4.73 -6.19 11.58
CA GLY A 117 -5.55 -5.85 12.72
C GLY A 117 -4.75 -5.78 14.01
N LEU A 118 -5.16 -4.88 14.90
CA LEU A 118 -4.65 -4.76 16.27
C LEU A 118 -5.80 -4.86 17.26
N GLN A 119 -5.62 -5.66 18.30
CA GLN A 119 -6.48 -5.70 19.46
C GLN A 119 -5.71 -5.12 20.65
N SER A 120 -5.97 -3.87 20.98
CA SER A 120 -5.35 -3.16 22.09
C SER A 120 -6.27 -2.06 22.62
N LEU A 121 -6.25 -1.82 23.93
CA LEU A 121 -6.93 -0.70 24.58
C LEU A 121 -5.97 0.47 24.87
N ASP A 122 -4.68 0.31 24.60
CA ASP A 122 -3.69 1.38 24.77
C ASP A 122 -3.62 2.24 23.49
N GLU A 123 -4.01 3.49 23.60
CA GLU A 123 -4.01 4.47 22.51
C GLU A 123 -2.60 4.71 21.91
N LYS A 124 -1.55 4.59 22.73
CA LYS A 124 -0.17 4.75 22.25
C LYS A 124 0.24 3.57 21.37
N GLU A 125 -0.13 2.35 21.75
CA GLU A 125 0.08 1.16 20.94
C GLU A 125 -0.72 1.25 19.63
N GLN A 126 -1.98 1.69 19.70
CA GLN A 126 -2.83 1.87 18.51
C GLN A 126 -2.22 2.89 17.55
N LEU A 127 -1.79 4.05 18.04
CA LEU A 127 -1.20 5.12 17.24
C LEU A 127 0.15 4.68 16.64
N HIS A 128 1.00 4.04 17.43
CA HIS A 128 2.28 3.53 16.97
C HIS A 128 2.10 2.47 15.88
N TRP A 129 1.24 1.49 16.11
CA TRP A 129 0.91 0.45 15.15
C TRP A 129 0.31 1.02 13.85
N LYS A 130 -0.68 1.90 13.98
CA LYS A 130 -1.33 2.58 12.84
C LYS A 130 -0.32 3.26 11.91
N ASN A 131 0.72 3.86 12.48
CA ASN A 131 1.73 4.60 11.71
C ASN A 131 2.88 3.74 11.21
N SER A 132 3.02 2.50 11.68
CA SER A 132 4.16 1.65 11.38
C SER A 132 3.82 0.45 10.50
N ILE A 133 2.54 -0.02 10.50
CA ILE A 133 2.14 -1.22 9.78
C ILE A 133 1.95 -0.97 8.28
N GLU A 134 2.43 -1.90 7.46
CA GLU A 134 2.42 -1.80 5.99
C GLU A 134 1.31 -2.65 5.37
N ALA A 135 0.07 -2.28 5.62
CA ALA A 135 -1.10 -2.89 5.00
C ALA A 135 -2.09 -1.84 4.51
N GLY A 136 -2.84 -2.16 3.48
CA GLY A 136 -3.80 -1.24 2.87
C GLY A 136 -5.03 -1.01 3.73
N ASN A 137 -5.54 -2.05 4.40
CA ASN A 137 -6.70 -1.95 5.28
C ASN A 137 -6.31 -2.32 6.71
N LEU A 138 -6.52 -1.39 7.62
CA LEU A 138 -6.21 -1.52 9.03
C LEU A 138 -7.50 -1.62 9.85
N TYR A 139 -7.47 -2.49 10.87
CA TYR A 139 -8.61 -2.73 11.75
C TYR A 139 -8.16 -2.69 13.20
N ILE A 140 -8.77 -1.83 14.01
CA ILE A 140 -8.47 -1.72 15.45
C ILE A 140 -9.69 -2.18 16.24
N ASN A 141 -9.48 -3.13 17.14
CA ASN A 141 -10.49 -3.70 18.04
C ASN A 141 -11.71 -4.33 17.36
N ARG A 142 -11.55 -4.78 16.13
CA ARG A 142 -12.58 -5.48 15.34
C ARG A 142 -11.99 -6.60 14.50
N GLY A 143 -12.86 -7.38 13.86
CA GLY A 143 -12.44 -8.39 12.87
C GLY A 143 -11.81 -7.75 11.64
N ILE A 144 -10.83 -8.43 11.04
CA ILE A 144 -10.09 -7.96 9.85
C ILE A 144 -10.80 -8.30 8.53
N THR A 145 -12.05 -8.71 8.59
CA THR A 145 -12.88 -9.08 7.44
C THR A 145 -13.94 -8.01 7.18
N GLY A 146 -14.37 -7.93 5.93
CA GLY A 146 -15.39 -7.00 5.49
C GLY A 146 -14.84 -5.65 5.03
N ALA A 147 -15.41 -5.20 3.94
CA ALA A 147 -15.18 -3.87 3.39
C ALA A 147 -16.53 -3.32 2.94
N ILE A 148 -16.71 -2.01 3.07
CA ILE A 148 -17.93 -1.33 2.66
C ILE A 148 -17.55 -0.19 1.74
N VAL A 149 -18.17 -0.13 0.57
CA VAL A 149 -17.95 0.93 -0.44
C VAL A 149 -18.01 2.29 0.23
N ASN A 150 -17.06 3.14 -0.09
CA ASN A 150 -16.89 4.51 0.41
C ASN A 150 -16.58 4.62 1.92
N ARG A 151 -17.05 3.70 2.76
CA ARG A 151 -16.79 3.67 4.21
C ARG A 151 -15.45 3.02 4.54
N GLN A 152 -15.20 1.86 3.94
CA GLN A 152 -13.96 1.10 4.09
C GLN A 152 -13.46 0.67 2.71
N PRO A 153 -12.94 1.59 1.88
CA PRO A 153 -12.40 1.25 0.58
C PRO A 153 -11.33 0.17 0.70
N PHE A 154 -11.38 -0.83 -0.19
CA PHE A 154 -10.61 -2.05 -0.04
C PHE A 154 -9.51 -2.17 -1.10
N GLY A 155 -8.29 -2.43 -0.67
CA GLY A 155 -7.13 -2.63 -1.52
C GLY A 155 -5.85 -2.68 -0.70
N GLY A 156 -4.89 -3.47 -1.14
CA GLY A 156 -3.65 -3.74 -0.43
C GLY A 156 -2.51 -2.79 -0.75
N MET A 157 -1.37 -3.13 -0.16
CA MET A 157 -0.04 -2.61 -0.45
C MET A 157 0.88 -3.77 -0.86
N LYS A 158 2.11 -3.47 -1.28
CA LYS A 158 3.11 -4.48 -1.69
C LYS A 158 2.52 -5.40 -2.79
N ARG A 159 2.73 -6.72 -2.71
CA ARG A 159 2.17 -7.70 -3.66
C ARG A 159 0.65 -7.91 -3.53
N SER A 160 0.02 -7.31 -2.53
CA SER A 160 -1.45 -7.27 -2.41
C SER A 160 -2.08 -6.07 -3.14
N ALA A 161 -1.31 -5.33 -3.93
CA ALA A 161 -1.78 -4.24 -4.77
C ALA A 161 -1.46 -4.51 -6.24
N PHE A 162 -2.26 -3.95 -7.13
CA PHE A 162 -2.04 -3.95 -8.57
C PHE A 162 -2.09 -2.51 -9.11
N GLY A 163 -1.26 -2.21 -10.13
CA GLY A 163 -1.21 -0.88 -10.74
C GLY A 163 -0.86 0.21 -9.72
N GLY A 164 -1.58 1.32 -9.75
CA GLY A 164 -1.41 2.46 -8.84
C GLY A 164 -1.83 2.21 -7.40
N GLY A 165 -2.38 1.02 -7.07
CA GLY A 165 -2.84 0.69 -5.72
C GLY A 165 -4.09 1.45 -5.28
N ILE A 166 -4.94 1.87 -6.22
CA ILE A 166 -6.20 2.56 -5.93
C ILE A 166 -7.20 1.57 -5.35
N LYS A 167 -7.87 1.96 -4.28
CA LYS A 167 -8.79 1.09 -3.54
C LYS A 167 -10.15 0.98 -4.21
N ALA A 168 -10.65 -0.26 -4.33
CA ALA A 168 -12.02 -0.53 -4.77
C ALA A 168 -13.03 0.11 -3.81
N GLY A 169 -14.06 0.75 -4.38
CA GLY A 169 -15.07 1.48 -3.61
C GLY A 169 -14.55 2.75 -2.95
N GLY A 170 -13.33 3.20 -3.29
CA GLY A 170 -12.73 4.44 -2.81
C GLY A 170 -13.01 5.63 -3.72
N ARG A 171 -12.71 6.83 -3.20
CA ARG A 171 -12.93 8.11 -3.89
C ARG A 171 -12.17 8.28 -5.20
N ASN A 172 -11.08 7.53 -5.39
CA ASN A 172 -10.22 7.59 -6.57
C ASN A 172 -10.50 6.45 -7.56
N TYR A 173 -11.39 5.50 -7.23
CA TYR A 173 -11.58 4.29 -8.02
C TYR A 173 -11.99 4.58 -9.48
N VAL A 174 -12.80 5.60 -9.70
CA VAL A 174 -13.26 6.00 -11.03
C VAL A 174 -12.11 6.48 -11.94
N THR A 175 -11.00 6.99 -11.37
CA THR A 175 -9.85 7.44 -12.17
C THR A 175 -9.20 6.32 -12.98
N SER A 176 -9.40 5.05 -12.56
CA SER A 176 -8.89 3.88 -13.28
C SER A 176 -9.65 3.57 -14.58
N PHE A 177 -10.81 4.20 -14.81
CA PHE A 177 -11.69 3.93 -15.95
C PHE A 177 -11.83 5.11 -16.90
N VAL A 178 -11.05 6.17 -16.71
CA VAL A 178 -11.14 7.38 -17.51
C VAL A 178 -9.77 7.77 -18.07
N THR A 179 -9.77 8.38 -19.23
CA THR A 179 -8.60 9.06 -19.76
C THR A 179 -8.71 10.55 -19.43
N ILE A 180 -7.68 11.08 -18.80
CA ILE A 180 -7.67 12.48 -18.33
C ILE A 180 -6.92 13.33 -19.35
N HIS A 181 -7.60 14.34 -19.85
CA HIS A 181 -7.00 15.36 -20.72
C HIS A 181 -7.02 16.70 -20.01
N GLU A 182 -5.90 17.40 -20.03
CA GLU A 182 -5.79 18.71 -19.44
C GLU A 182 -6.33 19.79 -20.40
N SER A 183 -7.29 20.58 -19.93
CA SER A 183 -7.68 21.83 -20.60
C SER A 183 -7.13 22.98 -19.77
N LEU A 184 -6.10 23.64 -20.25
CA LEU A 184 -5.42 24.73 -19.56
C LEU A 184 -6.38 25.89 -19.27
N LYS A 185 -6.86 26.00 -18.05
CA LYS A 185 -7.31 27.25 -17.46
C LYS A 185 -6.19 27.79 -16.58
N ILE A 186 -5.39 28.69 -17.12
CA ILE A 186 -4.31 29.36 -16.38
C ILE A 186 -4.98 30.27 -15.35
N THR A 187 -4.94 29.86 -14.10
CA THR A 187 -5.32 30.71 -12.96
C THR A 187 -4.03 31.20 -12.32
N THR A 188 -3.65 32.43 -12.63
CA THR A 188 -2.48 33.07 -12.00
C THR A 188 -2.81 33.39 -10.55
N THR A 189 -2.17 32.70 -9.61
CA THR A 189 -2.11 33.10 -8.21
C THR A 189 -0.71 33.64 -7.91
N ASN A 190 -0.65 34.86 -7.34
CA ASN A 190 0.59 35.57 -7.02
C ASN A 190 1.28 35.08 -5.74
N GLN A 191 1.30 33.80 -5.45
CA GLN A 191 2.05 33.30 -4.31
C GLN A 191 3.46 32.87 -4.75
N GLU A 192 4.42 33.78 -4.69
CA GLU A 192 5.84 33.47 -4.83
C GLU A 192 6.31 32.62 -3.65
N LYS A 193 6.37 31.31 -3.84
CA LYS A 193 7.11 30.45 -2.91
C LYS A 193 8.55 30.35 -3.38
N ASN A 194 9.45 30.88 -2.57
CA ASN A 194 10.90 30.94 -2.83
C ASN A 194 11.55 29.56 -3.07
N HIS A 195 10.89 28.49 -2.68
CA HIS A 195 11.45 27.13 -2.68
C HIS A 195 11.72 26.57 -4.10
N TYR A 196 10.96 27.00 -5.13
CA TYR A 196 11.14 26.52 -6.51
C TYR A 196 11.71 27.57 -7.47
N LYS A 197 12.38 28.62 -6.94
CA LYS A 197 12.98 29.69 -7.77
C LYS A 197 14.01 29.15 -8.75
N THR A 198 14.80 28.17 -8.35
CA THR A 198 15.82 27.56 -9.21
C THR A 198 15.18 26.93 -10.43
N PHE A 199 14.14 26.11 -10.27
CA PHE A 199 13.41 25.50 -11.39
C PHE A 199 12.77 26.57 -12.28
N SER A 200 12.05 27.50 -11.68
CA SER A 200 11.42 28.62 -12.41
C SER A 200 12.41 29.42 -13.26
N SER A 201 13.64 29.64 -12.79
CA SER A 201 14.65 30.42 -13.51
C SER A 201 15.23 29.70 -14.74
N LEU A 202 15.08 28.41 -14.83
CA LEU A 202 15.57 27.56 -15.93
C LEU A 202 14.51 27.33 -17.02
N LEU A 203 13.29 27.79 -16.81
CA LEU A 203 12.17 27.62 -17.73
C LEU A 203 11.91 28.92 -18.53
N ASN A 204 11.46 28.78 -19.78
CA ASN A 204 10.94 29.91 -20.54
C ASN A 204 9.63 30.44 -19.92
N ILE A 205 9.13 31.57 -20.39
CA ILE A 205 7.95 32.25 -19.81
C ILE A 205 6.71 31.36 -19.82
N HIS A 206 6.46 30.62 -20.92
CA HIS A 206 5.28 29.75 -21.04
C HIS A 206 5.38 28.57 -20.09
N ASP A 207 6.49 27.84 -20.10
CA ASP A 207 6.72 26.68 -19.23
C ASP A 207 6.75 27.09 -17.76
N ASN A 208 7.29 28.26 -17.43
CA ASN A 208 7.29 28.75 -16.07
C ASN A 208 5.87 29.07 -15.57
N THR A 209 4.99 29.63 -16.43
CA THR A 209 3.58 29.84 -16.07
C THR A 209 2.86 28.52 -15.83
N HIS A 210 3.09 27.54 -16.68
CA HIS A 210 2.54 26.19 -16.53
C HIS A 210 3.03 25.51 -15.24
N PHE A 211 4.32 25.52 -14.98
CA PHE A 211 4.95 25.02 -13.77
C PHE A 211 4.37 25.67 -12.49
N ARG A 212 4.27 26.98 -12.45
CA ARG A 212 3.71 27.69 -11.28
C ARG A 212 2.25 27.33 -11.03
N THR A 213 1.44 27.20 -12.08
CA THR A 213 0.04 26.77 -11.97
C THR A 213 -0.05 25.36 -11.35
N ALA A 214 0.83 24.45 -11.77
CA ALA A 214 0.93 23.11 -11.20
C ALA A 214 1.28 23.14 -9.71
N ILE A 215 2.32 23.87 -9.33
CA ILE A 215 2.77 23.97 -7.94
C ILE A 215 1.68 24.51 -7.02
N ASP A 216 0.96 25.56 -7.44
CA ASP A 216 -0.14 26.11 -6.66
C ASP A 216 -1.27 25.08 -6.47
N SER A 217 -1.59 24.33 -7.51
CA SER A 217 -2.58 23.24 -7.44
C SER A 217 -2.10 22.10 -6.52
N TYR A 218 -0.84 21.67 -6.63
CA TYR A 218 -0.25 20.60 -5.81
C TYR A 218 -0.28 20.95 -4.33
N ILE A 219 0.18 22.14 -3.96
CA ILE A 219 0.20 22.61 -2.56
C ILE A 219 -1.23 22.70 -2.00
N ARG A 220 -2.17 23.25 -2.77
CA ARG A 220 -3.56 23.37 -2.36
C ARG A 220 -4.20 22.00 -2.11
N ASN A 221 -4.04 21.06 -3.05
CA ASN A 221 -4.61 19.73 -2.93
C ASN A 221 -3.93 18.93 -1.81
N TRP A 222 -2.61 19.03 -1.66
CA TRP A 222 -1.89 18.42 -0.54
C TRP A 222 -2.45 18.89 0.79
N LYS A 223 -2.56 20.20 0.99
CA LYS A 223 -3.06 20.78 2.24
C LYS A 223 -4.51 20.41 2.53
N ASN A 224 -5.38 20.44 1.52
CA ASN A 224 -6.82 20.32 1.72
C ASN A 224 -7.32 18.88 1.74
N GLU A 225 -6.56 17.94 1.18
CA GLU A 225 -6.99 16.54 1.08
C GLU A 225 -5.89 15.55 1.42
N PHE A 226 -4.77 15.55 0.69
CA PHE A 226 -3.79 14.46 0.74
C PHE A 226 -3.04 14.35 2.06
N SER A 227 -2.85 15.44 2.80
CA SER A 227 -2.24 15.44 4.14
C SER A 227 -3.23 15.22 5.28
N GLN A 228 -4.50 14.97 4.97
CA GLN A 228 -5.56 14.83 5.96
C GLN A 228 -5.93 13.37 6.18
N GLU A 229 -6.38 13.06 7.39
CA GLU A 229 -7.13 11.84 7.70
C GLU A 229 -8.63 12.18 7.61
N LEU A 230 -9.36 11.47 6.75
CA LEU A 230 -10.73 11.82 6.37
C LEU A 230 -11.69 10.72 6.82
N ASP A 231 -12.54 11.03 7.79
CA ASP A 231 -13.74 10.24 8.08
C ASP A 231 -14.96 11.01 7.55
N ASN A 232 -15.61 10.46 6.50
CA ASN A 232 -16.75 11.10 5.87
C ASN A 232 -18.10 10.65 6.44
N HIS A 233 -18.11 9.67 7.34
CA HIS A 233 -19.34 9.01 7.79
C HIS A 233 -19.72 9.38 9.22
N HIS A 234 -18.73 9.65 10.09
CA HIS A 234 -18.93 10.01 11.50
C HIS A 234 -19.93 9.09 12.20
N LEU A 235 -19.71 7.77 12.09
CA LEU A 235 -20.58 6.77 12.69
C LEU A 235 -20.33 6.70 14.21
N MET A 236 -21.43 6.61 14.96
CA MET A 236 -21.34 6.45 16.40
C MET A 236 -20.72 5.09 16.76
N GLY A 237 -19.68 5.08 17.60
CA GLY A 237 -19.01 3.85 18.03
C GLY A 237 -17.96 3.31 17.07
N GLU A 238 -17.77 3.95 15.92
CA GLU A 238 -16.85 3.51 14.89
C GLU A 238 -16.23 4.71 14.17
N GLU A 239 -14.92 4.66 13.92
CA GLU A 239 -14.21 5.62 13.09
C GLU A 239 -13.71 4.91 11.81
N ASN A 240 -14.01 5.48 10.64
CA ASN A 240 -13.62 4.96 9.34
C ASN A 240 -12.77 5.98 8.60
N THR A 241 -11.48 5.97 8.88
CA THR A 241 -10.53 6.92 8.34
C THR A 241 -9.95 6.46 7.01
N PHE A 242 -9.92 7.37 6.05
CA PHE A 242 -9.17 7.22 4.81
C PHE A 242 -8.02 8.22 4.79
N ARG A 243 -6.81 7.78 4.41
CA ARG A 243 -5.64 8.62 4.32
C ARG A 243 -4.71 8.23 3.17
N TYR A 244 -3.83 9.16 2.84
CA TYR A 244 -2.75 8.95 1.89
C TYR A 244 -1.41 8.90 2.63
N LEU A 245 -0.57 7.95 2.24
CA LEU A 245 0.80 7.82 2.74
C LEU A 245 1.77 8.07 1.60
N PRO A 246 2.82 8.89 1.78
CA PRO A 246 3.88 9.02 0.80
C PRO A 246 4.49 7.66 0.43
N LEU A 247 4.94 7.50 -0.79
CA LEU A 247 5.76 6.35 -1.18
C LEU A 247 7.10 6.41 -0.44
N LYS A 248 7.67 5.25 -0.12
CA LYS A 248 8.99 5.17 0.54
C LYS A 248 10.15 5.40 -0.43
N SER A 249 9.94 5.11 -1.72
CA SER A 249 10.92 5.33 -2.77
C SER A 249 10.25 5.39 -4.14
N MET A 250 10.70 6.29 -4.98
CA MET A 250 10.27 6.43 -6.38
C MET A 250 11.49 6.64 -7.26
N ALA A 251 11.48 6.10 -8.48
CA ALA A 251 12.44 6.48 -9.49
C ALA A 251 11.77 7.29 -10.60
N LEU A 252 12.39 8.39 -11.00
CA LEU A 252 12.09 9.09 -12.25
C LEU A 252 13.11 8.67 -13.30
N ARG A 253 12.67 7.96 -14.35
CA ARG A 253 13.50 7.70 -15.52
C ARG A 253 13.32 8.82 -16.52
N VAL A 254 14.38 9.59 -16.75
CA VAL A 254 14.44 10.69 -17.72
C VAL A 254 14.86 10.17 -19.07
N GLN A 255 14.15 10.59 -20.12
CA GLN A 255 14.42 10.28 -21.53
C GLN A 255 14.81 11.54 -22.30
N ASN A 256 15.52 11.38 -23.42
CA ASN A 256 15.97 12.50 -24.25
C ASN A 256 14.81 13.38 -24.76
N SER A 257 13.65 12.79 -25.02
CA SER A 257 12.44 13.50 -25.46
C SER A 257 11.73 14.29 -24.37
N ASP A 258 12.05 14.09 -23.10
CA ASP A 258 11.35 14.72 -21.99
C ASP A 258 11.60 16.24 -21.91
N ASN A 259 10.54 16.97 -21.56
CA ASN A 259 10.62 18.41 -21.35
C ASN A 259 11.07 18.69 -19.91
N LEU A 260 11.92 19.70 -19.71
CA LEU A 260 12.40 20.15 -18.38
C LEU A 260 11.24 20.58 -17.46
N CYS A 261 10.19 21.22 -18.02
CA CYS A 261 9.02 21.61 -17.25
C CYS A 261 8.33 20.38 -16.63
N ASP A 262 8.13 19.33 -17.41
CA ASP A 262 7.49 18.09 -16.95
C ASP A 262 8.35 17.41 -15.86
N ILE A 263 9.66 17.35 -16.04
CA ILE A 263 10.60 16.83 -15.03
C ILE A 263 10.47 17.64 -13.72
N PHE A 264 10.51 18.96 -13.80
CA PHE A 264 10.42 19.80 -12.61
C PHE A 264 9.05 19.73 -11.92
N MET A 265 7.96 19.54 -12.68
CA MET A 265 6.64 19.29 -12.09
C MET A 265 6.63 17.99 -11.28
N ILE A 266 7.23 16.92 -11.80
CA ILE A 266 7.34 15.62 -11.10
C ILE A 266 8.17 15.77 -9.82
N LEU A 267 9.33 16.42 -9.90
CA LEU A 267 10.20 16.64 -8.73
C LEU A 267 9.52 17.48 -7.66
N ALA A 268 8.81 18.52 -8.08
CA ALA A 268 8.06 19.37 -7.15
C ALA A 268 6.89 18.63 -6.49
N ALA A 269 6.16 17.80 -7.24
CA ALA A 269 5.09 16.96 -6.67
C ALA A 269 5.64 15.99 -5.63
N ALA A 270 6.75 15.29 -5.94
CA ALA A 270 7.42 14.39 -5.02
C ALA A 270 7.87 15.10 -3.73
N ASN A 271 8.46 16.29 -3.86
CA ASN A 271 8.90 17.11 -2.72
C ASN A 271 7.73 17.59 -1.85
N ILE A 272 6.62 18.09 -2.46
CA ILE A 272 5.42 18.51 -1.73
C ILE A 272 4.82 17.36 -0.93
N VAL A 273 4.76 16.17 -1.52
CA VAL A 273 4.24 14.94 -0.88
C VAL A 273 5.24 14.35 0.11
N LYS A 274 6.53 14.73 0.02
CA LYS A 274 7.66 14.13 0.77
C LYS A 274 7.93 12.68 0.38
N THR A 275 7.75 12.35 -0.89
CA THR A 275 8.14 11.06 -1.45
C THR A 275 9.60 11.14 -1.91
N PRO A 276 10.52 10.32 -1.37
CA PRO A 276 11.90 10.27 -1.85
C PRO A 276 11.93 9.83 -3.32
N ILE A 277 12.62 10.61 -4.16
CA ILE A 277 12.71 10.36 -5.60
C ILE A 277 14.16 10.31 -6.05
N HIS A 278 14.52 9.28 -6.83
CA HIS A 278 15.81 9.11 -7.47
C HIS A 278 15.66 9.38 -8.96
N ILE A 279 16.54 10.19 -9.51
CA ILE A 279 16.52 10.53 -10.93
C ILE A 279 17.51 9.64 -11.66
N SER A 280 17.01 8.84 -12.61
CA SER A 280 17.85 8.04 -13.50
C SER A 280 17.90 8.68 -14.88
N ILE A 281 19.10 8.96 -15.37
CA ILE A 281 19.34 9.66 -16.63
C ILE A 281 20.55 9.06 -17.36
N SER A 282 20.53 9.06 -18.70
CA SER A 282 21.66 8.63 -19.53
C SER A 282 22.80 9.68 -19.51
N ALA A 283 24.04 9.25 -19.63
CA ALA A 283 25.20 10.11 -19.60
C ALA A 283 25.27 11.10 -20.78
N ASP A 284 24.65 10.75 -21.90
CA ASP A 284 24.59 11.53 -23.14
C ASP A 284 23.37 12.47 -23.23
N ASP A 285 22.49 12.47 -22.22
CA ASP A 285 21.33 13.36 -22.19
C ASP A 285 21.75 14.81 -21.89
N PHE A 286 21.37 15.73 -22.80
CA PHE A 286 21.72 17.16 -22.68
C PHE A 286 21.17 17.84 -21.41
N LYS A 287 20.15 17.27 -20.77
CA LYS A 287 19.56 17.78 -19.51
C LYS A 287 20.38 17.44 -18.27
N LEU A 288 21.36 16.53 -18.39
CA LEU A 288 22.17 16.07 -17.27
C LEU A 288 22.78 17.23 -16.47
N GLU A 289 23.42 18.19 -17.16
CA GLU A 289 24.07 19.31 -16.48
C GLU A 289 23.08 20.28 -15.83
N VAL A 290 21.88 20.42 -16.40
CA VAL A 290 20.81 21.24 -15.81
C VAL A 290 20.28 20.57 -14.54
N LEU A 291 20.01 19.26 -14.59
CA LEU A 291 19.53 18.50 -13.45
C LEU A 291 20.57 18.47 -12.32
N ARG A 292 21.84 18.27 -12.64
CA ARG A 292 22.94 18.27 -11.66
C ARG A 292 23.05 19.59 -10.88
N LYS A 293 22.73 20.72 -11.54
CA LYS A 293 22.74 22.05 -10.92
C LYS A 293 21.45 22.37 -10.16
N SER A 294 20.33 21.78 -10.54
CA SER A 294 19.00 22.12 -10.02
C SER A 294 18.50 21.17 -8.93
N THR A 295 19.01 19.92 -8.89
CA THR A 295 18.65 18.96 -7.85
C THR A 295 19.44 19.24 -6.60
N GLN A 296 18.74 19.50 -5.51
CA GLN A 296 19.31 19.70 -4.18
C GLN A 296 19.57 18.34 -3.50
N GLU A 297 20.16 18.36 -2.32
CA GLU A 297 20.56 17.18 -1.51
C GLU A 297 19.45 16.12 -1.28
N GLU A 298 18.19 16.46 -1.56
CA GLU A 298 17.02 15.58 -1.38
C GLU A 298 16.74 14.65 -2.56
N CYS A 299 17.41 14.84 -3.71
CA CYS A 299 17.21 14.01 -4.91
C CYS A 299 18.52 13.39 -5.37
N GLU A 300 18.64 12.08 -5.29
CA GLU A 300 19.81 11.37 -5.84
C GLU A 300 19.72 11.31 -7.36
N LEU A 301 20.78 11.78 -8.04
CA LEU A 301 20.94 11.73 -9.48
C LEU A 301 21.84 10.56 -9.87
N ILE A 302 21.27 9.55 -10.50
CA ILE A 302 21.95 8.33 -10.92
C ILE A 302 22.16 8.37 -12.43
N ILE A 303 23.42 8.37 -12.85
CA ILE A 303 23.80 8.37 -14.27
C ILE A 303 23.97 6.93 -14.72
N GLN A 304 23.02 6.42 -15.51
CA GLN A 304 23.03 5.05 -15.97
C GLN A 304 22.22 4.86 -17.27
N PRO A 305 22.61 3.94 -18.14
CA PRO A 305 21.81 3.54 -19.31
C PRO A 305 20.53 2.80 -18.88
N GLU A 306 19.58 2.65 -19.81
CA GLU A 306 18.29 2.01 -19.51
C GLU A 306 18.42 0.56 -19.02
N ASN A 307 19.29 -0.22 -19.62
CA ASN A 307 19.49 -1.62 -19.24
C ASN A 307 19.98 -1.79 -17.78
N GLU A 308 20.80 -0.87 -17.26
CA GLU A 308 21.22 -0.89 -15.86
C GLU A 308 20.06 -0.45 -14.96
N PHE A 309 19.32 0.59 -15.34
CA PHE A 309 18.14 1.02 -14.62
C PHE A 309 17.09 -0.10 -14.47
N LEU A 310 16.87 -0.89 -15.54
CA LEU A 310 15.93 -2.02 -15.52
C LEU A 310 16.32 -3.12 -14.51
N ASN A 311 17.60 -3.27 -14.19
CA ASN A 311 18.04 -4.19 -13.15
C ASN A 311 17.77 -3.67 -11.73
N ASP A 312 17.61 -2.37 -11.59
CA ASP A 312 17.42 -1.67 -10.31
C ASP A 312 15.93 -1.46 -9.94
N LEU A 313 14.99 -1.80 -10.81
CA LEU A 313 13.55 -1.56 -10.60
C LEU A 313 13.05 -2.08 -9.25
N GLY A 314 13.60 -3.20 -8.77
CA GLY A 314 13.23 -3.80 -7.49
C GLY A 314 13.43 -2.88 -6.27
N LYS A 315 14.32 -1.90 -6.34
CA LYS A 315 14.66 -0.95 -5.27
C LYS A 315 13.55 0.07 -4.99
N TYR A 316 12.66 0.29 -5.95
CA TYR A 316 11.65 1.35 -5.91
C TYR A 316 10.24 0.80 -5.69
N GLU A 317 9.40 1.55 -4.98
CA GLU A 317 7.97 1.21 -4.87
C GLU A 317 7.21 1.53 -6.16
N ARG A 318 7.60 2.61 -6.86
CA ARG A 318 6.96 3.06 -8.10
C ARG A 318 7.96 3.69 -9.06
N ILE A 319 7.71 3.55 -10.34
CA ILE A 319 8.48 4.21 -11.40
C ILE A 319 7.64 5.33 -11.99
N ARG A 320 8.24 6.48 -12.23
CA ARG A 320 7.65 7.63 -12.91
C ARG A 320 8.42 7.95 -14.17
N THR A 321 7.72 8.28 -15.24
CA THR A 321 8.28 8.82 -16.48
C THR A 321 7.41 9.98 -16.96
N CYS A 322 7.93 10.86 -17.81
CA CYS A 322 7.17 12.01 -18.30
C CYS A 322 6.19 11.64 -19.41
N ASN A 323 6.35 10.47 -20.03
CA ASN A 323 5.52 9.98 -21.13
C ASN A 323 5.56 8.46 -21.18
N ASN A 324 4.86 7.84 -22.12
CA ASN A 324 4.80 6.39 -22.34
C ASN A 324 5.66 5.91 -23.53
N GLU A 325 6.58 6.74 -24.02
CA GLU A 325 7.52 6.40 -25.11
C GLU A 325 8.66 5.52 -24.59
N LEU A 326 8.31 4.42 -23.93
CA LEU A 326 9.22 3.47 -23.32
C LEU A 326 9.34 2.22 -24.19
N SER A 327 10.47 1.53 -24.08
CA SER A 327 10.65 0.24 -24.76
C SER A 327 9.66 -0.82 -24.25
N GLU A 328 9.33 -1.79 -25.09
CA GLU A 328 8.53 -2.94 -24.67
C GLU A 328 9.22 -3.72 -23.56
N ASP A 329 10.55 -3.85 -23.61
CA ASP A 329 11.38 -4.48 -22.58
C ASP A 329 11.26 -3.77 -21.23
N PHE A 330 11.11 -2.45 -21.22
CA PHE A 330 10.91 -1.69 -19.99
C PHE A 330 9.61 -2.11 -19.28
N PHE A 331 8.49 -2.14 -20.01
CA PHE A 331 7.20 -2.53 -19.43
C PHE A 331 7.20 -4.01 -19.03
N LEU A 332 7.80 -4.88 -19.82
CA LEU A 332 7.92 -6.30 -19.50
C LEU A 332 8.72 -6.51 -18.21
N LYS A 333 9.85 -5.84 -18.07
CA LYS A 333 10.69 -5.94 -16.87
C LYS A 333 10.01 -5.36 -15.64
N ALA A 334 9.30 -4.23 -15.76
CA ALA A 334 8.51 -3.65 -14.70
C ALA A 334 7.40 -4.61 -14.24
N ALA A 335 6.69 -5.24 -15.18
CA ALA A 335 5.67 -6.24 -14.88
C ALA A 335 6.25 -7.47 -14.16
N GLN A 336 7.38 -8.01 -14.65
CA GLN A 336 8.07 -9.15 -14.02
C GLN A 336 8.51 -8.86 -12.57
N THR A 337 8.89 -7.61 -12.29
CA THR A 337 9.27 -7.17 -10.94
C THR A 337 8.08 -6.67 -10.10
N GLY A 338 6.86 -6.70 -10.65
CA GLY A 338 5.64 -6.22 -9.98
C GLY A 338 5.63 -4.71 -9.74
N LYS A 339 6.31 -3.92 -10.58
CA LYS A 339 6.40 -2.47 -10.43
C LYS A 339 5.42 -1.74 -11.33
N TYR A 340 4.67 -0.82 -10.74
CA TYR A 340 3.81 0.07 -11.50
C TYR A 340 4.61 1.23 -12.09
N VAL A 341 4.43 1.45 -13.39
CA VAL A 341 5.01 2.58 -14.13
C VAL A 341 3.93 3.62 -14.37
N ALA A 342 4.05 4.77 -13.73
CA ALA A 342 3.22 5.93 -13.98
C ALA A 342 3.82 6.71 -15.17
N SER A 343 3.40 6.37 -16.39
CA SER A 343 3.99 6.83 -17.66
C SER A 343 3.18 7.93 -18.37
N SER A 344 2.29 8.62 -17.65
CA SER A 344 1.56 9.75 -18.21
C SER A 344 2.34 11.05 -18.08
N LYS A 345 2.07 12.00 -18.99
CA LYS A 345 2.53 13.38 -18.83
C LYS A 345 2.03 13.95 -17.49
N PRO A 346 2.88 14.69 -16.72
CA PRO A 346 2.43 15.28 -15.48
C PRO A 346 1.36 16.33 -15.72
N LEU A 347 0.35 16.35 -14.85
CA LEU A 347 -0.81 17.22 -14.95
C LEU A 347 -0.64 18.44 -14.02
N THR A 348 -1.15 19.60 -14.44
CA THR A 348 -1.23 20.79 -13.55
C THR A 348 -2.26 20.61 -12.43
N GLU A 349 -3.24 19.71 -12.61
CA GLU A 349 -4.24 19.45 -11.59
C GLU A 349 -3.72 18.50 -10.51
N GLY A 350 -3.36 19.06 -9.35
CA GLY A 350 -2.78 18.33 -8.23
C GLY A 350 -3.67 17.23 -7.66
N ARG A 351 -5.00 17.37 -7.79
CA ARG A 351 -5.94 16.34 -7.30
C ARG A 351 -5.71 14.99 -8.00
N ILE A 352 -5.22 15.00 -9.23
CA ILE A 352 -4.94 13.80 -10.01
C ILE A 352 -3.45 13.46 -9.97
N GLU A 353 -2.58 14.46 -10.20
CA GLU A 353 -1.14 14.22 -10.27
C GLU A 353 -0.59 13.63 -8.96
N LEU A 354 -1.03 14.12 -7.80
CA LEU A 354 -0.51 13.67 -6.52
C LEU A 354 -0.82 12.19 -6.20
N LEU A 355 -1.79 11.58 -6.88
CA LEU A 355 -2.08 10.14 -6.74
C LEU A 355 -0.89 9.26 -7.17
N HIS A 356 -0.01 9.78 -8.02
CA HIS A 356 1.18 9.06 -8.45
C HIS A 356 2.26 8.93 -7.36
N TYR A 357 2.19 9.73 -6.29
CA TYR A 357 3.23 9.84 -5.26
C TYR A 357 2.80 9.27 -3.91
N VAL A 358 1.59 8.75 -3.80
CA VAL A 358 1.01 8.26 -2.54
C VAL A 358 0.47 6.84 -2.66
N LYS A 359 0.25 6.24 -1.50
CA LYS A 359 -0.55 5.01 -1.30
C LYS A 359 -1.80 5.34 -0.51
N GLU A 360 -2.90 4.68 -0.84
CA GLU A 360 -4.15 4.78 -0.10
C GLU A 360 -4.18 3.81 1.07
N GLN A 361 -4.67 4.26 2.22
CA GLN A 361 -4.87 3.42 3.40
C GLN A 361 -6.23 3.71 4.02
N SER A 362 -6.97 2.63 4.34
CA SER A 362 -8.24 2.69 5.07
C SER A 362 -8.04 2.13 6.47
N ILE A 363 -8.61 2.78 7.47
CA ILE A 363 -8.52 2.38 8.87
C ILE A 363 -9.93 2.35 9.43
N ALA A 364 -10.31 1.22 10.03
CA ALA A 364 -11.58 1.06 10.72
C ALA A 364 -11.29 0.76 12.20
N PHE A 365 -11.79 1.60 13.08
CA PHE A 365 -11.61 1.49 14.51
C PHE A 365 -12.97 1.39 15.20
N GLU A 366 -13.20 0.33 15.97
CA GLU A 366 -14.38 0.18 16.83
C GLU A 366 -14.01 0.52 18.27
N TYR A 367 -14.59 1.62 18.79
CA TYR A 367 -14.36 2.08 20.15
C TYR A 367 -15.56 1.87 21.08
N HIS A 368 -16.72 1.50 20.53
CA HIS A 368 -17.94 1.25 21.28
C HIS A 368 -18.12 -0.24 21.59
N ARG A 369 -17.21 -0.84 22.35
CA ARG A 369 -17.29 -2.29 22.60
C ARG A 369 -18.03 -2.66 23.90
N TYR A 370 -18.18 -1.71 24.85
CA TYR A 370 -18.68 -1.97 26.20
C TYR A 370 -19.69 -0.94 26.73
N GLY A 371 -20.44 -0.28 25.86
CA GLY A 371 -21.53 0.62 26.25
C GLY A 371 -21.13 2.05 26.65
N SER A 372 -19.85 2.37 26.68
CA SER A 372 -19.38 3.72 26.91
C SER A 372 -18.98 4.36 25.58
N ILE A 373 -19.73 5.39 25.17
CA ILE A 373 -19.39 6.21 24.01
C ILE A 373 -18.58 7.38 24.56
N THR A 374 -17.28 7.33 24.40
CA THR A 374 -16.44 8.50 24.61
C THR A 374 -16.25 9.18 23.26
N ASP A 375 -16.66 10.43 23.14
CA ASP A 375 -16.27 11.28 22.03
C ASP A 375 -14.75 11.47 22.13
N THR A 376 -14.00 10.81 21.25
CA THR A 376 -12.54 10.92 21.21
C THR A 376 -12.08 12.21 20.50
N LYS A 377 -13.00 13.13 20.24
CA LYS A 377 -12.73 14.45 19.63
C LYS A 377 -13.12 15.58 20.58
N GLU A 378 -12.41 15.69 21.71
CA GLU A 378 -12.16 16.96 22.36
C GLU A 378 -10.69 17.35 22.23
#